data_8300a694bc9ba255cb5f3c215918e638
#
_entry.id   8300a694bc9ba255cb5f3c215918e638
#
_cell.length_a   1.000
_cell.length_b   1.000
_cell.length_c   1.000
_cell.angle_alpha   90.00
_cell.angle_beta   90.00
_cell.angle_gamma   90.00
#
_symmetry.space_group_name_H-M   'P 1'
#
loop_
_entity.id
_entity.type
_entity.pdbx_description
1 polymer ?
#
loop_
_entity_poly.entity_id
_entity_poly.type
_entity_poly.pdbx_seq_one_letter_code
_entity_poly.pdbx_strand_id
1 'polypeptide(L)'
;MCEGIDEFFFLCRYLDFLEDRCADDFVDCHHVINLGGISDMSNQFKSIKSIPDYSTVKGILFVRDAEKSAEDACISLINNIEKTWNVRLGTDGLIKEGNDNKKIGFYLLLGKDTNGKFRNGTLEDLLVDLFKVPHYEFTKTEELPIFVNDYISVLNHIRKFSIRTPHKNKLHLLLNCTDRYVGLKIGEACKTGAFDFADPRLDGLKSLILEMQ
;
A
#
# COMPACT_ATOMS: atom_id res chain seq x y z
N MET A 1 2.03 4.41 8.77
CA MET A 1 3.19 3.54 8.93
C MET A 1 3.09 2.39 7.97
N CYS A 2 4.19 1.95 7.38
CA CYS A 2 4.19 0.91 6.36
C CYS A 2 5.29 -0.13 6.62
N GLU A 3 5.14 -1.29 5.99
CA GLU A 3 6.00 -2.44 6.21
C GLU A 3 7.39 -2.25 5.58
N GLY A 4 7.47 -1.80 4.34
CA GLY A 4 8.68 -1.77 3.54
C GLY A 4 8.96 -0.45 2.83
N ILE A 5 10.04 -0.44 2.08
CA ILE A 5 10.54 0.76 1.40
C ILE A 5 9.69 1.14 0.18
N ASP A 6 9.10 0.15 -0.51
CA ASP A 6 8.26 0.39 -1.67
C ASP A 6 6.93 1.02 -1.26
N GLU A 7 6.30 0.51 -0.17
CA GLU A 7 5.11 1.09 0.44
C GLU A 7 5.40 2.51 0.97
N PHE A 8 6.59 2.72 1.54
CA PHE A 8 7.01 4.04 2.00
C PHE A 8 6.98 5.06 0.86
N PHE A 9 7.62 4.77 -0.25
CA PHE A 9 7.64 5.69 -1.39
C PHE A 9 6.26 5.86 -2.03
N PHE A 10 5.49 4.78 -2.15
CA PHE A 10 4.11 4.84 -2.62
C PHE A 10 3.27 5.78 -1.75
N LEU A 11 3.28 5.59 -0.42
CA LEU A 11 2.50 6.40 0.51
C LEU A 11 2.94 7.86 0.51
N CYS A 12 4.25 8.15 0.49
CA CYS A 12 4.72 9.53 0.38
C CYS A 12 4.14 10.22 -0.86
N ARG A 13 4.17 9.56 -2.03
CA ARG A 13 3.65 10.13 -3.27
C ARG A 13 2.13 10.21 -3.31
N TYR A 14 1.46 9.25 -2.67
CA TYR A 14 0.01 9.30 -2.55
C TYR A 14 -0.46 10.43 -1.63
N LEU A 15 0.25 10.70 -0.53
CA LEU A 15 -0.02 11.85 0.34
C LEU A 15 0.23 13.18 -0.38
N ASP A 16 1.36 13.32 -1.10
CA ASP A 16 1.63 14.50 -1.95
C ASP A 16 0.45 14.75 -2.93
N PHE A 17 -0.06 13.67 -3.56
CA PHE A 17 -1.21 13.77 -4.48
C PHE A 17 -2.50 14.18 -3.77
N LEU A 18 -2.77 13.67 -2.57
CA LEU A 18 -3.96 14.03 -1.78
C LEU A 18 -3.87 15.48 -1.31
N GLU A 19 -2.72 15.95 -0.85
CA GLU A 19 -2.49 17.34 -0.44
C GLU A 19 -2.76 18.29 -1.61
N ASP A 20 -2.26 18.00 -2.81
CA ASP A 20 -2.52 18.81 -4.00
C ASP A 20 -4.00 18.85 -4.41
N ARG A 21 -4.77 17.79 -4.15
CA ARG A 21 -6.15 17.62 -4.61
C ARG A 21 -7.21 17.95 -3.57
N CYS A 22 -6.87 17.84 -2.30
CA CYS A 22 -7.78 17.98 -1.16
C CYS A 22 -7.25 19.00 -0.16
N ALA A 23 -6.60 20.07 -0.63
CA ALA A 23 -5.92 21.07 0.21
C ALA A 23 -6.80 21.66 1.32
N ASP A 24 -8.11 21.82 1.07
CA ASP A 24 -9.06 22.35 2.06
C ASP A 24 -9.37 21.33 3.18
N ASP A 25 -9.22 20.03 2.91
CA ASP A 25 -9.49 18.94 3.83
C ASP A 25 -8.20 18.41 4.51
N PHE A 26 -7.02 18.83 4.04
CA PHE A 26 -5.71 18.36 4.49
C PHE A 26 -5.09 19.39 5.43
N VAL A 27 -5.38 19.26 6.73
CA VAL A 27 -5.05 20.31 7.73
C VAL A 27 -3.73 20.07 8.45
N ASP A 28 -3.21 18.83 8.48
CA ASP A 28 -2.08 18.47 9.31
C ASP A 28 -0.92 17.82 8.53
N CYS A 29 0.29 17.96 9.09
CA CYS A 29 1.48 17.29 8.57
C CYS A 29 1.37 15.77 8.72
N HIS A 30 1.57 15.04 7.62
CA HIS A 30 1.64 13.60 7.60
C HIS A 30 3.09 13.12 7.59
N HIS A 31 3.38 12.12 8.38
CA HIS A 31 4.69 11.47 8.40
C HIS A 31 4.55 9.99 8.06
N VAL A 32 5.22 9.54 7.01
CA VAL A 32 5.32 8.11 6.69
C VAL A 32 6.51 7.52 7.43
N ILE A 33 6.30 6.42 8.15
CA ILE A 33 7.36 5.69 8.85
C ILE A 33 7.45 4.30 8.24
N ASN A 34 8.62 3.97 7.71
CA ASN A 34 8.95 2.62 7.27
C ASN A 34 9.41 1.78 8.47
N LEU A 35 8.74 0.67 8.72
CA LEU A 35 9.06 -0.23 9.84
C LEU A 35 10.21 -1.19 9.51
N GLY A 36 10.59 -1.35 8.23
CA GLY A 36 11.70 -2.21 7.81
C GLY A 36 11.39 -3.70 7.85
N GLY A 37 10.11 -4.06 7.72
CA GLY A 37 9.60 -5.43 7.71
C GLY A 37 8.77 -5.78 8.95
N ILE A 38 8.12 -6.94 8.93
CA ILE A 38 7.17 -7.38 9.97
C ILE A 38 7.76 -8.36 10.99
N SER A 39 9.00 -8.78 10.82
CA SER A 39 9.62 -9.83 11.66
C SER A 39 9.69 -9.48 13.14
N ASP A 40 9.70 -8.19 13.48
CA ASP A 40 9.76 -7.69 14.86
C ASP A 40 8.73 -6.58 15.13
N MET A 41 7.52 -6.73 14.59
CA MET A 41 6.46 -5.73 14.65
C MET A 41 6.16 -5.26 16.09
N SER A 42 6.19 -6.17 17.07
CA SER A 42 5.91 -5.83 18.46
C SER A 42 6.91 -4.83 19.05
N ASN A 43 8.21 -4.98 18.77
CA ASN A 43 9.22 -4.05 19.26
C ASN A 43 9.21 -2.75 18.44
N GLN A 44 9.00 -2.85 17.12
CA GLN A 44 8.84 -1.69 16.27
C GLN A 44 7.68 -0.80 16.74
N PHE A 45 6.52 -1.38 17.08
CA PHE A 45 5.38 -0.64 17.61
C PHE A 45 5.67 0.05 18.95
N LYS A 46 6.43 -0.60 19.83
CA LYS A 46 6.87 0.03 21.09
C LYS A 46 7.80 1.21 20.85
N SER A 47 8.71 1.10 19.86
CA SER A 47 9.66 2.17 19.55
C SER A 47 8.98 3.42 19.00
N ILE A 48 7.80 3.30 18.38
CA ILE A 48 7.00 4.43 17.90
C ILE A 48 6.67 5.40 19.04
N LYS A 49 6.35 4.87 20.23
CA LYS A 49 6.06 5.70 21.42
C LYS A 49 7.26 6.50 21.92
N SER A 50 8.46 6.15 21.47
CA SER A 50 9.71 6.82 21.82
C SER A 50 10.16 7.85 20.76
N ILE A 51 9.39 8.04 19.69
CA ILE A 51 9.70 9.04 18.66
C ILE A 51 9.51 10.44 19.28
N PRO A 52 10.43 11.39 19.02
CA PRO A 52 10.21 12.78 19.39
C PRO A 52 8.84 13.27 18.92
N ASP A 53 8.18 14.07 19.74
CA ASP A 53 6.85 14.63 19.45
C ASP A 53 5.71 13.61 19.30
N TYR A 54 5.90 12.35 19.72
CA TYR A 54 4.81 11.35 19.74
C TYR A 54 3.54 11.87 20.44
N SER A 55 3.71 12.73 21.46
CA SER A 55 2.59 13.35 22.18
C SER A 55 1.69 14.20 21.30
N THR A 56 2.22 14.79 20.22
CA THR A 56 1.47 15.63 19.27
C THR A 56 0.75 14.84 18.18
N VAL A 57 1.08 13.56 18.03
CA VAL A 57 0.45 12.68 17.03
C VAL A 57 -1.01 12.47 17.37
N LYS A 58 -1.92 12.78 16.46
CA LYS A 58 -3.38 12.60 16.60
C LYS A 58 -3.84 11.21 16.17
N GLY A 59 -3.27 10.69 15.06
CA GLY A 59 -3.68 9.41 14.49
C GLY A 59 -2.50 8.58 14.01
N ILE A 60 -2.68 7.26 14.02
CA ILE A 60 -1.71 6.27 13.57
C ILE A 60 -2.41 5.29 12.64
N LEU A 61 -2.09 5.34 11.35
CA LEU A 61 -2.59 4.41 10.35
C LEU A 61 -1.49 3.41 9.96
N PHE A 62 -1.76 2.12 10.15
CA PHE A 62 -0.91 1.04 9.69
C PHE A 62 -1.33 0.60 8.29
N VAL A 63 -0.41 0.64 7.34
CA VAL A 63 -0.65 0.19 5.97
C VAL A 63 0.35 -0.91 5.65
N ARG A 64 -0.14 -2.07 5.20
CA ARG A 64 0.70 -3.20 4.83
C ARG A 64 0.08 -4.08 3.76
N ASP A 65 0.89 -4.97 3.24
CA ASP A 65 0.45 -6.04 2.35
C ASP A 65 -0.42 -7.08 3.07
N ALA A 66 -1.45 -7.55 2.38
CA ALA A 66 -2.26 -8.68 2.84
C ALA A 66 -1.58 -10.03 2.54
N GLU A 67 -0.61 -10.02 1.63
CA GLU A 67 0.11 -11.21 1.19
C GLU A 67 -0.86 -12.33 0.71
N LYS A 68 -0.64 -13.56 1.17
CA LYS A 68 -1.46 -14.72 0.82
C LYS A 68 -2.74 -14.84 1.64
N SER A 69 -2.84 -14.14 2.78
CA SER A 69 -3.96 -14.23 3.71
C SER A 69 -4.20 -12.87 4.37
N ALA A 70 -5.21 -12.17 3.88
CA ALA A 70 -5.67 -10.93 4.50
C ALA A 70 -6.18 -11.15 5.93
N GLU A 71 -6.78 -12.32 6.20
CA GLU A 71 -7.26 -12.69 7.53
C GLU A 71 -6.10 -12.78 8.53
N ASP A 72 -5.02 -13.50 8.18
CA ASP A 72 -3.83 -13.62 9.04
C ASP A 72 -3.14 -12.27 9.23
N ALA A 73 -3.07 -11.46 8.17
CA ALA A 73 -2.51 -10.11 8.23
C ALA A 73 -3.33 -9.21 9.17
N CYS A 74 -4.66 -9.23 9.09
CA CYS A 74 -5.55 -8.53 10.02
C CYS A 74 -5.33 -8.97 11.47
N ILE A 75 -5.38 -10.28 11.73
CA ILE A 75 -5.19 -10.83 13.07
C ILE A 75 -3.84 -10.43 13.65
N SER A 76 -2.79 -10.51 12.85
CA SER A 76 -1.44 -10.12 13.27
C SER A 76 -1.38 -8.63 13.64
N LEU A 77 -1.95 -7.73 12.82
CA LEU A 77 -2.00 -6.30 13.11
C LEU A 77 -2.81 -6.01 14.38
N ILE A 78 -4.04 -6.54 14.47
CA ILE A 78 -4.94 -6.33 15.62
C ILE A 78 -4.26 -6.73 16.92
N ASN A 79 -3.63 -7.91 16.96
CA ASN A 79 -2.96 -8.41 18.16
C ASN A 79 -1.78 -7.53 18.58
N ASN A 80 -0.98 -7.03 17.64
CA ASN A 80 0.16 -6.16 17.95
C ASN A 80 -0.29 -4.75 18.36
N ILE A 81 -1.33 -4.21 17.74
CA ILE A 81 -1.95 -2.93 18.10
C ILE A 81 -2.54 -3.02 19.51
N GLU A 82 -3.32 -4.08 19.80
CA GLU A 82 -3.92 -4.30 21.14
C GLU A 82 -2.85 -4.37 22.23
N LYS A 83 -1.77 -5.11 22.01
CA LYS A 83 -0.64 -5.19 22.96
C LYS A 83 0.05 -3.86 23.20
N THR A 84 0.10 -2.97 22.20
CA THR A 84 0.89 -1.74 22.30
C THR A 84 0.06 -0.56 22.79
N TRP A 85 -1.18 -0.41 22.29
CA TRP A 85 -2.06 0.73 22.58
C TRP A 85 -3.28 0.39 23.41
N ASN A 86 -3.46 -0.89 23.77
CA ASN A 86 -4.63 -1.39 24.51
C ASN A 86 -5.97 -1.07 23.78
N VAL A 87 -5.94 -1.13 22.46
CA VAL A 87 -7.10 -0.91 21.58
C VAL A 87 -7.31 -2.14 20.72
N ARG A 88 -8.48 -2.75 20.81
CA ARG A 88 -8.86 -3.86 19.93
C ARG A 88 -9.65 -3.33 18.74
N LEU A 89 -9.04 -3.38 17.58
CA LEU A 89 -9.68 -3.04 16.30
C LEU A 89 -10.57 -4.19 15.81
N GLY A 90 -11.55 -3.86 14.96
CA GLY A 90 -12.26 -4.86 14.16
C GLY A 90 -11.43 -5.32 12.96
N THR A 91 -11.85 -6.41 12.33
CA THR A 91 -11.24 -6.93 11.09
C THR A 91 -11.53 -6.03 9.86
N ASP A 92 -12.36 -5.03 10.04
CA ASP A 92 -12.69 -4.00 9.05
C ASP A 92 -11.64 -2.87 8.98
N GLY A 93 -10.67 -2.85 9.91
CA GLY A 93 -9.63 -1.82 9.98
C GLY A 93 -10.12 -0.43 10.37
N LEU A 94 -11.38 -0.30 10.81
CA LEU A 94 -11.95 0.98 11.21
C LEU A 94 -11.20 1.58 12.39
N ILE A 95 -11.14 2.91 12.38
CA ILE A 95 -10.45 3.72 13.38
C ILE A 95 -11.14 3.60 14.74
N LYS A 96 -10.35 3.44 15.78
CA LYS A 96 -10.77 3.54 17.18
C LYS A 96 -9.83 4.44 17.95
N GLU A 97 -10.38 5.10 18.96
CA GLU A 97 -9.61 5.93 19.87
C GLU A 97 -8.94 5.06 20.94
N GLY A 98 -7.64 5.27 21.11
CA GLY A 98 -6.84 4.60 22.13
C GLY A 98 -6.88 5.31 23.48
N ASN A 99 -6.30 4.68 24.50
CA ASN A 99 -6.24 5.22 25.86
C ASN A 99 -5.46 6.55 25.97
N ASP A 100 -4.63 6.88 24.98
CA ASP A 100 -3.87 8.11 24.86
C ASP A 100 -4.54 9.14 23.93
N ASN A 101 -5.84 9.00 23.69
CA ASN A 101 -6.68 9.83 22.82
C ASN A 101 -6.16 9.91 21.37
N LYS A 102 -5.47 8.87 20.90
CA LYS A 102 -5.01 8.77 19.53
C LYS A 102 -5.94 7.89 18.70
N LYS A 103 -6.28 8.34 17.52
CA LYS A 103 -6.99 7.53 16.53
C LYS A 103 -6.05 6.45 16.00
N ILE A 104 -6.46 5.21 16.02
CA ILE A 104 -5.66 4.07 15.54
C ILE A 104 -6.48 3.27 14.56
N GLY A 105 -5.89 2.95 13.40
CA GLY A 105 -6.51 2.13 12.37
C GLY A 105 -5.49 1.39 11.55
N PHE A 106 -5.97 0.50 10.67
CA PHE A 106 -5.11 -0.16 9.70
C PHE A 106 -5.79 -0.31 8.35
N TYR A 107 -4.98 -0.43 7.31
CA TYR A 107 -5.41 -0.72 5.96
C TYR A 107 -4.52 -1.77 5.33
N LEU A 108 -5.13 -2.78 4.71
CA LEU A 108 -4.40 -3.73 3.88
C LEU A 108 -4.49 -3.28 2.43
N LEU A 109 -3.34 -3.25 1.77
CA LEU A 109 -3.24 -2.92 0.34
C LEU A 109 -4.10 -3.89 -0.48
N LEU A 110 -4.55 -3.46 -1.65
CA LEU A 110 -5.66 -3.96 -2.45
C LEU A 110 -7.07 -3.66 -1.91
N GLY A 111 -7.19 -3.12 -0.69
CA GLY A 111 -8.48 -2.70 -0.15
C GLY A 111 -9.46 -3.85 0.09
N LYS A 112 -10.73 -3.50 0.15
CA LYS A 112 -11.82 -4.44 0.44
C LYS A 112 -12.54 -4.88 -0.84
N ASP A 113 -13.12 -6.07 -0.80
CA ASP A 113 -14.05 -6.57 -1.80
C ASP A 113 -15.46 -5.98 -1.60
N THR A 114 -16.40 -6.39 -2.44
CA THR A 114 -17.81 -5.98 -2.38
C THR A 114 -18.54 -6.42 -1.11
N ASN A 115 -17.98 -7.38 -0.37
CA ASN A 115 -18.50 -7.86 0.91
C ASN A 115 -17.85 -7.15 2.11
N GLY A 116 -16.99 -6.15 1.87
CA GLY A 116 -16.29 -5.41 2.91
C GLY A 116 -15.10 -6.14 3.53
N LYS A 117 -14.66 -7.27 2.97
CA LYS A 117 -13.49 -8.02 3.43
C LYS A 117 -12.24 -7.59 2.68
N PHE A 118 -11.13 -7.45 3.37
CA PHE A 118 -9.84 -7.19 2.75
C PHE A 118 -9.44 -8.31 1.78
N ARG A 119 -8.90 -7.92 0.63
CA ARG A 119 -8.41 -8.83 -0.40
C ARG A 119 -6.98 -9.24 -0.13
N ASN A 120 -6.62 -10.47 -0.52
CA ASN A 120 -5.23 -10.93 -0.51
C ASN A 120 -4.44 -10.19 -1.60
N GLY A 121 -3.15 -10.00 -1.38
CA GLY A 121 -2.22 -9.43 -2.36
C GLY A 121 -1.24 -8.45 -1.76
N THR A 122 -0.47 -7.82 -2.63
CA THR A 122 0.64 -6.93 -2.29
C THR A 122 0.49 -5.56 -2.95
N LEU A 123 1.36 -4.62 -2.57
CA LEU A 123 1.45 -3.31 -3.24
C LEU A 123 1.64 -3.46 -4.75
N GLU A 124 2.47 -4.41 -5.18
CA GLU A 124 2.72 -4.59 -6.62
C GLU A 124 1.48 -5.03 -7.37
N ASP A 125 0.60 -5.86 -6.76
CA ASP A 125 -0.68 -6.21 -7.36
C ASP A 125 -1.57 -4.98 -7.53
N LEU A 126 -1.62 -4.11 -6.52
CA LEU A 126 -2.33 -2.83 -6.61
C LEU A 126 -1.75 -1.94 -7.72
N LEU A 127 -0.43 -1.82 -7.77
CA LEU A 127 0.25 -0.96 -8.76
C LEU A 127 0.09 -1.48 -10.20
N VAL A 128 0.00 -2.79 -10.40
CA VAL A 128 -0.38 -3.36 -11.71
C VAL A 128 -1.76 -2.88 -12.14
N ASP A 129 -2.71 -2.85 -11.21
CA ASP A 129 -4.08 -2.39 -11.46
C ASP A 129 -4.17 -0.87 -11.68
N LEU A 130 -3.28 -0.09 -11.06
CA LEU A 130 -3.23 1.37 -11.17
C LEU A 130 -2.37 1.86 -12.34
N PHE A 131 -1.70 0.96 -13.05
CA PHE A 131 -0.71 1.34 -14.08
C PHE A 131 -1.37 2.09 -15.24
N LYS A 132 -0.84 3.27 -15.54
CA LYS A 132 -1.25 4.10 -16.68
C LYS A 132 -0.46 3.71 -17.91
N VAL A 133 -1.09 2.97 -18.81
CA VAL A 133 -0.47 2.65 -20.10
C VAL A 133 -0.33 3.92 -20.92
N PRO A 134 0.88 4.29 -21.37
CA PRO A 134 1.07 5.50 -22.20
C PRO A 134 0.46 5.30 -23.59
N HIS A 135 -0.68 5.92 -23.84
CA HIS A 135 -1.40 5.79 -25.13
C HIS A 135 -0.59 6.23 -26.34
N TYR A 136 0.40 7.08 -26.16
CA TYR A 136 1.30 7.52 -27.26
C TYR A 136 2.34 6.45 -27.64
N GLU A 137 2.61 5.48 -26.76
CA GLU A 137 3.53 4.36 -27.03
C GLU A 137 2.82 3.11 -27.57
N PHE A 138 1.52 2.97 -27.30
CA PHE A 138 0.76 1.76 -27.63
C PHE A 138 -0.49 2.09 -28.44
N THR A 139 -0.72 1.31 -29.50
CA THR A 139 -1.95 1.37 -30.30
C THR A 139 -3.09 0.54 -29.69
N LYS A 140 -2.75 -0.42 -28.83
CA LYS A 140 -3.67 -1.35 -28.17
C LYS A 140 -3.29 -1.49 -26.68
N THR A 141 -3.65 -0.49 -25.91
CA THR A 141 -3.28 -0.39 -24.48
C THR A 141 -3.91 -1.50 -23.64
N GLU A 142 -5.08 -1.99 -24.02
CA GLU A 142 -5.81 -3.07 -23.35
C GLU A 142 -5.15 -4.44 -23.49
N GLU A 143 -4.28 -4.63 -24.50
CA GLU A 143 -3.57 -5.89 -24.71
C GLU A 143 -2.32 -6.02 -23.83
N LEU A 144 -1.76 -4.93 -23.32
CA LEU A 144 -0.51 -4.96 -22.55
C LEU A 144 -0.62 -5.80 -21.25
N PRO A 145 -1.67 -5.67 -20.43
CA PRO A 145 -1.82 -6.53 -19.25
C PRO A 145 -1.97 -8.01 -19.60
N ILE A 146 -2.64 -8.31 -20.71
CA ILE A 146 -2.81 -9.69 -21.22
C ILE A 146 -1.44 -10.25 -21.60
N PHE A 147 -0.67 -9.52 -22.40
CA PHE A 147 0.69 -9.90 -22.79
C PHE A 147 1.59 -10.19 -21.59
N VAL A 148 1.54 -9.34 -20.55
CA VAL A 148 2.33 -9.51 -19.34
C VAL A 148 1.96 -10.80 -18.60
N ASN A 149 0.66 -11.13 -18.52
CA ASN A 149 0.21 -12.36 -17.88
C ASN A 149 0.63 -13.60 -18.70
N ASP A 150 0.51 -13.56 -20.01
CA ASP A 150 0.92 -14.64 -20.91
C ASP A 150 2.43 -14.88 -20.82
N TYR A 151 3.23 -13.80 -20.80
CA TYR A 151 4.68 -13.90 -20.64
C TYR A 151 5.07 -14.60 -19.33
N ILE A 152 4.45 -14.22 -18.21
CA ILE A 152 4.70 -14.88 -16.90
C ILE A 152 4.28 -16.36 -16.96
N SER A 153 3.17 -16.68 -17.61
CA SER A 153 2.69 -18.04 -17.80
C SER A 153 3.70 -18.89 -18.60
N VAL A 154 4.19 -18.36 -19.72
CA VAL A 154 5.22 -19.02 -20.56
C VAL A 154 6.50 -19.22 -19.77
N LEU A 155 6.99 -18.21 -19.03
CA LEU A 155 8.17 -18.36 -18.20
C LEU A 155 8.01 -19.47 -17.15
N ASN A 156 6.86 -19.56 -16.50
CA ASN A 156 6.60 -20.62 -15.53
C ASN A 156 6.60 -22.02 -16.18
N HIS A 157 6.14 -22.11 -17.44
CA HIS A 157 6.14 -23.38 -18.18
C HIS A 157 7.54 -23.86 -18.57
N ILE A 158 8.44 -22.95 -18.97
CA ILE A 158 9.79 -23.30 -19.43
C ILE A 158 10.81 -23.37 -18.30
N ARG A 159 10.53 -22.87 -17.12
CA ARG A 159 11.42 -22.91 -15.96
C ARG A 159 11.28 -24.22 -15.21
N LYS A 160 12.38 -24.67 -14.62
CA LYS A 160 12.39 -25.82 -13.72
C LYS A 160 11.58 -25.56 -12.43
N PHE A 161 11.49 -24.30 -12.00
CA PHE A 161 10.75 -23.87 -10.81
C PHE A 161 9.91 -22.64 -11.15
N SER A 162 8.74 -22.54 -10.55
CA SER A 162 7.87 -21.37 -10.68
C SER A 162 8.56 -20.08 -10.20
N ILE A 163 8.14 -18.96 -10.75
CA ILE A 163 8.56 -17.64 -10.30
C ILE A 163 8.12 -17.45 -8.85
N ARG A 164 9.04 -17.07 -7.95
CA ARG A 164 8.74 -16.92 -6.51
C ARG A 164 7.88 -15.70 -6.20
N THR A 165 8.06 -14.62 -6.96
CA THR A 165 7.38 -13.33 -6.77
C THR A 165 6.73 -12.86 -8.08
N PRO A 166 5.64 -13.50 -8.54
CA PRO A 166 5.02 -13.20 -9.84
C PRO A 166 4.49 -11.77 -9.91
N HIS A 167 3.93 -11.22 -8.82
CA HIS A 167 3.48 -9.84 -8.71
C HIS A 167 4.59 -8.83 -9.02
N LYS A 168 5.78 -8.97 -8.39
CA LYS A 168 6.94 -8.11 -8.68
C LYS A 168 7.38 -8.19 -10.14
N ASN A 169 7.44 -9.41 -10.67
CA ASN A 169 7.82 -9.61 -12.08
C ASN A 169 6.80 -8.97 -13.03
N LYS A 170 5.50 -9.07 -12.75
CA LYS A 170 4.45 -8.41 -13.56
C LYS A 170 4.63 -6.91 -13.58
N LEU A 171 4.78 -6.28 -12.41
CA LEU A 171 4.95 -4.85 -12.31
C LEU A 171 6.21 -4.36 -13.03
N HIS A 172 7.35 -5.01 -12.80
CA HIS A 172 8.59 -4.66 -13.48
C HIS A 172 8.51 -4.86 -14.99
N LEU A 173 7.81 -5.90 -15.46
CA LEU A 173 7.61 -6.10 -16.89
C LEU A 173 6.75 -4.97 -17.49
N LEU A 174 5.66 -4.56 -16.83
CA LEU A 174 4.85 -3.43 -17.26
C LEU A 174 5.67 -2.15 -17.38
N LEU A 175 6.46 -1.83 -16.37
CA LEU A 175 7.34 -0.65 -16.40
C LEU A 175 8.36 -0.74 -17.55
N ASN A 176 8.96 -1.91 -17.75
CA ASN A 176 9.98 -2.13 -18.78
C ASN A 176 9.42 -2.22 -20.21
N CYS A 177 8.11 -2.42 -20.38
CA CYS A 177 7.48 -2.36 -21.70
C CYS A 177 7.31 -0.93 -22.22
N THR A 178 7.61 0.10 -21.44
CA THR A 178 7.43 1.51 -21.82
C THR A 178 8.77 2.24 -21.82
N ASP A 179 8.99 3.10 -22.81
CA ASP A 179 10.22 3.92 -22.86
C ASP A 179 10.30 4.89 -21.68
N ARG A 180 9.15 5.38 -21.22
CA ARG A 180 9.07 6.36 -20.14
C ARG A 180 9.44 5.79 -18.77
N TYR A 181 9.15 4.52 -18.51
CA TYR A 181 9.27 3.95 -17.16
C TYR A 181 10.32 2.83 -17.06
N VAL A 182 10.99 2.51 -18.17
CA VAL A 182 11.99 1.45 -18.22
C VAL A 182 13.08 1.64 -17.16
N GLY A 183 13.34 0.59 -16.38
CA GLY A 183 14.38 0.57 -15.37
C GLY A 183 14.06 1.34 -14.07
N LEU A 184 12.87 1.97 -13.97
CA LEU A 184 12.50 2.70 -12.75
C LEU A 184 12.18 1.75 -11.61
N LYS A 185 12.56 2.17 -10.40
CA LYS A 185 12.07 1.57 -9.15
C LYS A 185 10.65 2.08 -8.86
N ILE A 186 9.91 1.36 -8.00
CA ILE A 186 8.52 1.70 -7.64
C ILE A 186 8.39 3.16 -7.21
N GLY A 187 9.25 3.64 -6.31
CA GLY A 187 9.21 5.03 -5.85
C GLY A 187 9.43 6.07 -6.95
N GLU A 188 10.31 5.78 -7.90
CA GLU A 188 10.57 6.63 -9.07
C GLU A 188 9.38 6.59 -10.04
N ALA A 189 8.82 5.40 -10.27
CA ALA A 189 7.63 5.22 -11.10
C ALA A 189 6.41 5.97 -10.52
N CYS A 190 6.20 5.95 -9.20
CA CYS A 190 5.20 6.76 -8.52
C CYS A 190 5.40 8.25 -8.78
N LYS A 191 6.64 8.74 -8.66
CA LYS A 191 6.99 10.15 -8.87
C LYS A 191 6.78 10.60 -10.33
N THR A 192 7.03 9.73 -11.29
CA THR A 192 6.91 10.05 -12.71
C THR A 192 5.49 9.91 -13.26
N GLY A 193 4.52 9.53 -12.42
CA GLY A 193 3.12 9.42 -12.77
C GLY A 193 2.74 8.13 -13.51
N ALA A 194 3.47 7.04 -13.25
CA ALA A 194 3.17 5.73 -13.84
C ALA A 194 1.84 5.15 -13.35
N PHE A 195 1.32 5.62 -12.20
CA PHE A 195 0.13 5.07 -11.56
C PHE A 195 -0.98 6.12 -11.43
N ASP A 196 -2.24 5.66 -11.49
CA ASP A 196 -3.40 6.52 -11.30
C ASP A 196 -3.79 6.63 -9.83
N PHE A 197 -3.34 7.68 -9.17
CA PHE A 197 -3.70 7.95 -7.78
C PHE A 197 -5.14 8.48 -7.61
N ALA A 198 -5.85 8.80 -8.70
CA ALA A 198 -7.26 9.14 -8.66
C ALA A 198 -8.19 7.91 -8.81
N ASP A 199 -7.63 6.72 -8.95
CA ASP A 199 -8.43 5.50 -9.14
C ASP A 199 -9.28 5.19 -7.90
N PRO A 200 -10.58 4.84 -8.06
CA PRO A 200 -11.48 4.52 -6.94
C PRO A 200 -11.01 3.36 -6.04
N ARG A 201 -10.10 2.52 -6.49
CA ARG A 201 -9.50 1.46 -5.64
C ARG A 201 -8.77 2.03 -4.43
N LEU A 202 -8.36 3.30 -4.49
CA LEU A 202 -7.69 4.02 -3.40
C LEU A 202 -8.65 4.78 -2.48
N ASP A 203 -9.96 4.85 -2.79
CA ASP A 203 -10.93 5.61 -2.00
C ASP A 203 -11.01 5.15 -0.54
N GLY A 204 -10.89 3.84 -0.29
CA GLY A 204 -10.87 3.30 1.07
C GLY A 204 -9.66 3.77 1.89
N LEU A 205 -8.47 3.81 1.26
CA LEU A 205 -7.27 4.33 1.90
C LEU A 205 -7.37 5.83 2.11
N LYS A 206 -7.84 6.58 1.10
CA LYS A 206 -8.10 8.02 1.19
C LYS A 206 -9.02 8.36 2.36
N SER A 207 -10.15 7.66 2.47
CA SER A 207 -11.14 7.91 3.54
C SER A 207 -10.52 7.72 4.92
N LEU A 208 -9.74 6.66 5.14
CA LEU A 208 -9.07 6.43 6.42
C LEU A 208 -7.99 7.48 6.72
N ILE A 209 -7.23 7.93 5.71
CA ILE A 209 -6.23 9.00 5.89
C ILE A 209 -6.92 10.29 6.35
N LEU A 210 -8.02 10.68 5.71
CA LEU A 210 -8.78 11.89 6.07
C LEU A 210 -9.43 11.76 7.46
N GLU A 211 -9.90 10.58 7.84
CA GLU A 211 -10.49 10.35 9.16
C GLU A 211 -9.46 10.40 10.31
N MET A 212 -8.15 10.18 10.01
CA MET A 212 -7.07 10.25 11.00
C MET A 212 -6.74 11.67 11.46
N GLN A 213 -7.14 12.66 10.72
CA GLN A 213 -7.01 14.09 11.08
C GLN A 213 -8.03 14.45 12.14
#